data_8f1ce1f211331096b44bdcff1a718a93
#
_entry.id   8f1ce1f211331096b44bdcff1a718a93
#
_cell.length_a   1.000
_cell.length_b   1.000
_cell.length_c   1.000
_cell.angle_alpha   90.00
_cell.angle_beta   90.00
_cell.angle_gamma   90.00
#
_symmetry.space_group_name_H-M   'P 1'
#
loop_
_entity.id
_entity.type
_entity.pdbx_description
1 polymer ?
#
loop_
_entity_poly.entity_id
_entity_poly.type
_entity_poly.pdbx_seq_one_letter_code
_entity_poly.pdbx_strand_id
1 'polypeptide(L)'
;GDVVGVMGGQDVRDVFLIRHAYVRTARRRAGIGAALLADLIAATDRPVLIGTWAAATWAVRFYEKHGFRLVTPAEKDRLLRTYWSVPPRQIATSVVLADARWFERVRANETNGRNV
;
A
#
# COMPACT_ATOMS: atom_id res chain seq x y z
N GLY A 1 25.46 -11.69 -6.44
CA GLY A 1 24.36 -12.44 -6.99
C GLY A 1 23.30 -11.54 -7.61
N ASP A 2 22.39 -12.16 -8.34
CA ASP A 2 21.32 -11.41 -8.99
C ASP A 2 20.29 -10.95 -7.97
N VAL A 3 19.83 -9.70 -8.14
CA VAL A 3 18.70 -9.21 -7.39
C VAL A 3 17.44 -9.84 -7.96
N VAL A 4 16.72 -10.62 -7.18
CA VAL A 4 15.49 -11.29 -7.61
C VAL A 4 14.23 -10.58 -7.13
N GLY A 5 14.34 -9.73 -6.13
CA GLY A 5 13.23 -8.92 -5.64
C GLY A 5 13.72 -7.76 -4.82
N VAL A 6 13.02 -6.64 -4.93
CA VAL A 6 13.27 -5.43 -4.16
C VAL A 6 11.93 -4.87 -3.69
N MET A 7 11.85 -4.51 -2.42
CA MET A 7 10.68 -3.81 -1.90
C MET A 7 11.18 -2.81 -0.87
N GLY A 8 10.92 -1.55 -1.13
CA GLY A 8 11.33 -0.46 -0.25
C GLY A 8 10.16 0.36 0.21
N GLY A 9 10.30 1.00 1.35
CA GLY A 9 9.28 1.84 1.91
C GLY A 9 9.85 3.12 2.49
N GLN A 10 8.96 4.05 2.79
CA GLN A 10 9.32 5.34 3.32
C GLN A 10 8.27 5.79 4.33
N ASP A 11 8.72 6.24 5.49
CA ASP A 11 7.84 6.93 6.43
C ASP A 11 7.48 8.30 5.85
N VAL A 12 6.17 8.56 5.75
CA VAL A 12 5.67 9.86 5.31
C VAL A 12 4.60 10.28 6.29
N ARG A 13 4.86 11.34 7.06
CA ARG A 13 3.96 11.83 8.09
C ARG A 13 3.60 10.71 9.08
N ASP A 14 2.36 10.24 9.05
CA ASP A 14 1.85 9.26 10.00
C ASP A 14 1.62 7.87 9.39
N VAL A 15 2.10 7.66 8.16
CA VAL A 15 1.96 6.38 7.46
C VAL A 15 3.30 5.90 6.92
N PHE A 16 3.33 4.63 6.52
CA PHE A 16 4.46 4.02 5.81
C PHE A 16 4.01 3.70 4.39
N LEU A 17 4.71 4.25 3.39
CA LEU A 17 4.40 4.02 1.99
C LEU A 17 5.33 2.97 1.41
N ILE A 18 4.78 1.97 0.73
CA ILE A 18 5.58 1.05 -0.07
C ILE A 18 5.77 1.68 -1.44
N ARG A 19 7.03 1.95 -1.80
CA ARG A 19 7.34 2.71 -3.00
C ARG A 19 7.94 1.88 -4.11
N HIS A 20 8.84 0.98 -3.80
CA HIS A 20 9.56 0.21 -4.81
C HIS A 20 9.29 -1.26 -4.55
N ALA A 21 8.37 -1.83 -5.31
CA ALA A 21 8.04 -3.24 -5.19
C ALA A 21 8.28 -3.91 -6.54
N TYR A 22 9.28 -4.75 -6.60
CA TYR A 22 9.64 -5.48 -7.80
C TYR A 22 10.15 -6.87 -7.45
N VAL A 23 9.59 -7.88 -8.10
CA VAL A 23 10.09 -9.25 -8.02
C VAL A 23 10.19 -9.78 -9.44
N ARG A 24 11.32 -10.39 -9.80
CA ARG A 24 11.48 -11.01 -11.11
C ARG A 24 10.36 -12.02 -11.35
N THR A 25 9.78 -11.97 -12.54
CA THR A 25 8.66 -12.83 -12.90
C THR A 25 8.96 -14.32 -12.64
N ALA A 26 10.16 -14.77 -12.98
CA ALA A 26 10.57 -16.15 -12.78
C ALA A 26 10.62 -16.57 -11.31
N ARG A 27 10.69 -15.62 -10.38
CA ARG A 27 10.81 -15.89 -8.94
C ARG A 27 9.56 -15.49 -8.14
N ARG A 28 8.52 -15.01 -8.78
CA ARG A 28 7.30 -14.59 -8.07
C ARG A 28 6.68 -15.72 -7.25
N ARG A 29 6.73 -16.95 -7.75
CA ARG A 29 6.16 -18.12 -7.10
C ARG A 29 7.01 -18.65 -5.95
N ALA A 30 8.22 -18.14 -5.76
CA ALA A 30 9.10 -18.57 -4.69
C ALA A 30 8.82 -17.88 -3.35
N GLY A 31 7.78 -17.02 -3.27
CA GLY A 31 7.40 -16.35 -2.03
C GLY A 31 8.29 -15.18 -1.62
N ILE A 32 9.17 -14.73 -2.51
CA ILE A 32 10.09 -13.63 -2.21
C ILE A 32 9.33 -12.33 -1.93
N GLY A 33 8.32 -12.01 -2.75
CA GLY A 33 7.51 -10.82 -2.56
C GLY A 33 6.77 -10.83 -1.23
N ALA A 34 6.21 -11.99 -0.86
CA ALA A 34 5.50 -12.15 0.40
C ALA A 34 6.45 -11.97 1.60
N ALA A 35 7.66 -12.52 1.52
CA ALA A 35 8.65 -12.38 2.58
C ALA A 35 9.09 -10.92 2.75
N LEU A 36 9.37 -10.22 1.64
CA LEU A 36 9.75 -8.81 1.66
C LEU A 36 8.64 -7.94 2.26
N LEU A 37 7.40 -8.18 1.84
CA LEU A 37 6.25 -7.45 2.35
C LEU A 37 6.06 -7.67 3.85
N ALA A 38 6.16 -8.92 4.30
CA ALA A 38 6.05 -9.26 5.72
C ALA A 38 7.12 -8.55 6.54
N ASP A 39 8.36 -8.51 6.06
CA ASP A 39 9.46 -7.84 6.74
C ASP A 39 9.20 -6.35 6.88
N LEU A 40 8.71 -5.70 5.83
CA LEU A 40 8.42 -4.27 5.86
C LEU A 40 7.28 -3.95 6.84
N ILE A 41 6.22 -4.76 6.83
CA ILE A 41 5.09 -4.57 7.74
C ILE A 41 5.54 -4.76 9.19
N ALA A 42 6.37 -5.75 9.45
CA ALA A 42 6.88 -6.02 10.79
C ALA A 42 7.84 -4.93 11.30
N ALA A 43 8.50 -4.21 10.38
CA ALA A 43 9.45 -3.16 10.73
C ALA A 43 8.79 -1.83 11.11
N THR A 44 7.50 -1.67 10.90
CA THR A 44 6.77 -0.44 11.23
C THR A 44 5.51 -0.74 12.01
N ASP A 45 5.12 0.17 12.89
CA ASP A 45 3.83 0.14 13.57
C ASP A 45 2.82 1.11 12.94
N ARG A 46 3.23 1.85 11.93
CA ARG A 46 2.37 2.79 11.21
C ARG A 46 1.50 2.06 10.20
N PRO A 47 0.32 2.62 9.86
CA PRO A 47 -0.47 2.07 8.76
C PRO A 47 0.33 2.05 7.47
N VAL A 48 0.23 0.96 6.72
CA VAL A 48 0.97 0.75 5.48
C VAL A 48 0.04 1.00 4.30
N LEU A 49 0.46 1.88 3.40
CA LEU A 49 -0.28 2.22 2.19
C LEU A 49 0.54 1.84 0.97
N ILE A 50 -0.14 1.35 -0.05
CA ILE A 50 0.46 0.96 -1.32
C ILE A 50 -0.32 1.62 -2.44
N GLY A 51 0.39 2.36 -3.30
CA GLY A 51 -0.19 2.88 -4.53
C GLY A 51 0.29 2.05 -5.71
N THR A 52 -0.61 1.65 -6.58
CA THR A 52 -0.26 0.90 -7.78
C THR A 52 -1.18 1.25 -8.94
N TRP A 53 -0.76 0.90 -10.14
CA TRP A 53 -1.55 1.11 -11.35
C TRP A 53 -2.78 0.20 -11.34
N ALA A 54 -3.95 0.79 -11.62
CA ALA A 54 -5.22 0.05 -11.57
C ALA A 54 -5.26 -1.15 -12.51
N ALA A 55 -4.57 -1.07 -13.66
CA ALA A 55 -4.52 -2.16 -14.62
C ALA A 55 -3.60 -3.31 -14.18
N ALA A 56 -2.77 -3.11 -13.17
CA ALA A 56 -1.91 -4.17 -12.64
C ALA A 56 -2.70 -5.07 -11.69
N THR A 57 -3.67 -5.80 -12.24
CA THR A 57 -4.58 -6.63 -11.43
C THR A 57 -3.87 -7.70 -10.62
N TRP A 58 -2.76 -8.23 -11.14
CA TRP A 58 -1.96 -9.22 -10.43
C TRP A 58 -1.35 -8.63 -9.14
N ALA A 59 -0.93 -7.37 -9.19
CA ALA A 59 -0.37 -6.69 -8.01
C ALA A 59 -1.46 -6.43 -6.98
N VAL A 60 -2.63 -5.97 -7.40
CA VAL A 60 -3.77 -5.75 -6.52
C VAL A 60 -4.13 -7.05 -5.80
N ARG A 61 -4.26 -8.15 -6.54
CA ARG A 61 -4.59 -9.45 -5.95
C ARG A 61 -3.53 -9.92 -4.98
N PHE A 62 -2.25 -9.70 -5.31
CA PHE A 62 -1.16 -10.05 -4.41
C PHE A 62 -1.29 -9.34 -3.06
N TYR A 63 -1.51 -8.03 -3.08
CA TYR A 63 -1.65 -7.27 -1.84
C TYR A 63 -2.92 -7.65 -1.08
N GLU A 64 -4.02 -7.88 -1.77
CA GLU A 64 -5.26 -8.32 -1.14
C GLU A 64 -5.07 -9.66 -0.42
N LYS A 65 -4.34 -10.58 -1.03
CA LYS A 65 -4.02 -11.87 -0.42
C LYS A 65 -3.23 -11.72 0.88
N HIS A 66 -2.47 -10.64 1.01
CA HIS A 66 -1.62 -10.41 2.18
C HIS A 66 -2.20 -9.38 3.15
N GLY A 67 -3.51 -9.23 3.17
CA GLY A 67 -4.21 -8.46 4.18
C GLY A 67 -4.47 -7.00 3.86
N PHE A 68 -4.17 -6.59 2.64
CA PHE A 68 -4.48 -5.23 2.19
C PHE A 68 -5.86 -5.18 1.55
N ARG A 69 -6.50 -4.01 1.61
CA ARG A 69 -7.78 -3.78 0.95
C ARG A 69 -7.74 -2.49 0.16
N LEU A 70 -8.44 -2.49 -0.97
CA LEU A 70 -8.63 -1.27 -1.76
C LEU A 70 -9.42 -0.25 -0.95
N VAL A 71 -8.95 0.99 -0.95
CA VAL A 71 -9.74 2.11 -0.44
C VAL A 71 -10.72 2.56 -1.51
N THR A 72 -11.73 3.36 -1.12
CA THR A 72 -12.70 3.90 -2.10
C THR A 72 -12.00 4.84 -3.08
N PRO A 73 -12.57 5.07 -4.29
CA PRO A 73 -11.99 6.02 -5.23
C PRO A 73 -11.80 7.43 -4.67
N ALA A 74 -12.75 7.92 -3.88
CA ALA A 74 -12.63 9.23 -3.25
C ALA A 74 -11.47 9.28 -2.24
N GLU A 75 -11.33 8.23 -1.43
CA GLU A 75 -10.23 8.10 -0.49
C GLU A 75 -8.89 7.97 -1.21
N LYS A 76 -8.85 7.21 -2.29
CA LYS A 76 -7.67 7.05 -3.13
C LYS A 76 -7.16 8.40 -3.64
N ASP A 77 -8.06 9.23 -4.17
CA ASP A 77 -7.71 10.55 -4.68
C ASP A 77 -7.10 11.42 -3.56
N ARG A 78 -7.73 11.41 -2.40
CA ARG A 78 -7.26 12.16 -1.24
C ARG A 78 -5.88 11.70 -0.79
N LEU A 79 -5.67 10.39 -0.69
CA LEU A 79 -4.42 9.81 -0.22
C LEU A 79 -3.28 10.08 -1.19
N LEU A 80 -3.52 9.93 -2.50
CA LEU A 80 -2.49 10.19 -3.49
C LEU A 80 -2.05 11.65 -3.48
N ARG A 81 -2.98 12.58 -3.28
CA ARG A 81 -2.65 14.00 -3.17
C ARG A 81 -1.91 14.32 -1.88
N THR A 82 -2.27 13.66 -0.80
CA THR A 82 -1.69 13.92 0.52
C THR A 82 -0.28 13.36 0.65
N TYR A 83 -0.07 12.13 0.20
CA TYR A 83 1.16 11.40 0.50
C TYR A 83 2.08 11.17 -0.70
N TRP A 84 1.59 11.23 -1.93
CA TRP A 84 2.38 10.87 -3.10
C TRP A 84 2.77 12.02 -4.01
N SER A 85 2.06 13.11 -4.04
CA SER A 85 2.36 14.26 -4.92
C SER A 85 2.48 13.86 -6.40
N VAL A 86 1.55 13.08 -6.90
CA VAL A 86 1.57 12.58 -8.28
C VAL A 86 0.71 13.44 -9.19
N PRO A 87 0.98 13.46 -10.52
CA PRO A 87 0.16 14.22 -11.47
C PRO A 87 -1.29 13.74 -11.52
N PRO A 88 -2.25 14.63 -11.85
CA PRO A 88 -3.67 14.25 -11.92
C PRO A 88 -3.96 13.04 -12.81
N ARG A 89 -3.25 12.90 -13.94
CA ARG A 89 -3.42 11.74 -14.83
C ARG A 89 -3.09 10.44 -14.11
N GLN A 90 -2.03 10.44 -13.32
CA GLN A 90 -1.61 9.27 -12.57
C GLN A 90 -2.58 8.94 -11.44
N ILE A 91 -3.17 9.97 -10.83
CA ILE A 91 -4.22 9.76 -9.81
C ILE A 91 -5.40 8.99 -10.42
N ALA A 92 -5.84 9.39 -11.62
CA ALA A 92 -6.99 8.77 -12.29
C ALA A 92 -6.76 7.29 -12.63
N THR A 93 -5.50 6.89 -12.90
CA THR A 93 -5.17 5.53 -13.33
C THR A 93 -4.61 4.66 -12.22
N SER A 94 -4.55 5.16 -11.00
CA SER A 94 -3.99 4.44 -9.85
C SER A 94 -5.07 3.99 -8.88
N VAL A 95 -4.71 3.00 -8.07
CA VAL A 95 -5.49 2.59 -6.90
C VAL A 95 -4.58 2.63 -5.69
N VAL A 96 -5.18 2.69 -4.50
CA VAL A 96 -4.47 2.63 -3.24
C VAL A 96 -5.04 1.49 -2.41
N LEU A 97 -4.17 0.69 -1.84
CA LEU A 97 -4.53 -0.35 -0.88
C LEU A 97 -3.93 0.03 0.46
N ALA A 98 -4.62 -0.36 1.52
CA ALA A 98 -4.17 -0.09 2.88
C ALA A 98 -4.28 -1.36 3.71
N ASP A 99 -3.43 -1.48 4.73
CA ASP A 99 -3.49 -2.60 5.66
C ASP A 99 -4.57 -2.39 6.73
N ALA A 100 -4.75 -3.39 7.60
CA ALA A 100 -5.77 -3.34 8.64
C ALA A 100 -5.58 -2.16 9.60
N ARG A 101 -4.33 -1.75 9.85
CA ARG A 101 -4.02 -0.63 10.75
C ARG A 101 -4.64 0.68 10.27
N TRP A 102 -4.67 0.89 8.95
CA TRP A 102 -5.29 2.08 8.37
C TRP A 102 -6.80 2.10 8.65
N PHE A 103 -7.47 0.99 8.40
CA PHE A 103 -8.92 0.91 8.57
C PHE A 103 -9.32 0.99 10.03
N GLU A 104 -8.51 0.46 10.93
CA GLU A 104 -8.72 0.60 12.37
C GLU A 104 -8.61 2.06 12.80
N ARG A 105 -7.62 2.79 12.28
CA ARG A 105 -7.44 4.22 12.56
C ARG A 105 -8.63 5.04 12.07
N VAL A 106 -9.10 4.78 10.86
CA VAL A 106 -10.25 5.48 10.28
C VAL A 106 -11.49 5.24 11.14
N ARG A 107 -11.73 4.01 11.57
CA ARG A 107 -12.85 3.68 12.46
C ARG A 107 -12.76 4.41 13.79
N ALA A 108 -11.58 4.44 14.39
CA ALA A 108 -11.35 5.12 15.65
C ALA A 108 -11.62 6.62 15.53
N ASN A 109 -11.17 7.24 14.42
CA ASN A 109 -11.39 8.64 14.17
C ASN A 109 -12.88 8.96 13.95
N GLU A 110 -13.60 8.10 13.24
CA GLU A 110 -15.03 8.25 13.05
C GLU A 110 -15.79 8.16 14.37
N THR A 111 -15.43 7.20 15.22
CA THR A 111 -16.03 7.02 16.55
C THR A 111 -15.77 8.26 17.41
N ASN A 112 -14.55 8.76 17.43
CA ASN A 112 -14.20 9.96 18.19
C ASN A 112 -14.94 11.19 17.68
N GLY A 113 -15.08 11.32 16.36
CA GLY A 113 -15.83 12.41 15.75
C GLY A 113 -17.32 12.38 16.10
N ARG A 114 -17.90 11.21 16.27
CA ARG A 114 -19.32 11.07 16.64
C ARG A 114 -19.60 11.42 18.09
N ASN A 115 -18.60 11.37 18.93
CA ASN A 115 -18.73 11.60 20.36
C ASN A 115 -18.47 13.06 20.76
N VAL A 116 -18.23 13.90 19.79
CA VAL A 116 -17.98 15.32 20.03
C VAL A 116 -19.27 16.14 20.07
#